data_ad8122eb7a6fc70ce9397ef3ff27edfb
#
_entry.id   ad8122eb7a6fc70ce9397ef3ff27edfb
#
_cell.length_a   1.000
_cell.length_b   1.000
_cell.length_c   1.000
_cell.angle_alpha   90.00
_cell.angle_beta   90.00
_cell.angle_gamma   90.00
#
_symmetry.space_group_name_H-M   'P 1'
#
loop_
_entity.id
_entity.type
_entity.pdbx_description
1 polymer ?
#
loop_
_entity_poly.entity_id
_entity_poly.type
_entity_poly.pdbx_seq_one_letter_code
_entity_poly.pdbx_strand_id
1 'polypeptide(L)'
;MIVVAGESLIDLVPQERADGVLAPLLPRRGGGPYNTAVALGRLGAATGFCSRVSTDAFGETLLEGLRSAGVDLSLVQRGPEPTTLAVATLGADGSAGFAFYAEGSADRLFTLPPALPPTVRALALGTCSLVLEPGASAYEALLRREAGRGVFTLLDPNIRAGLIPDAAAYRARFAGWLPSVSLLKVSEEDADWLAGSPGTWSALGPAAVVLTRGGDGLTVRTADGTEVSVPAVPVDVVDTIGAGDTINAALLHGLATRDALTPRAAATLGTDGWREVLAFAARAAALTCSRTGAEPPYAAELS
;
A
#
# COMPACT_ATOMS: atom_id res chain seq x y z
N MET A 1 3.79 -15.44 7.99
CA MET A 1 3.00 -14.22 8.21
C MET A 1 3.51 -13.12 7.30
N ILE A 2 2.62 -12.31 6.76
CA ILE A 2 2.94 -11.07 6.03
C ILE A 2 2.63 -9.91 6.96
N VAL A 3 3.58 -8.99 7.15
CA VAL A 3 3.37 -7.77 7.94
C VAL A 3 3.19 -6.59 6.99
N VAL A 4 2.17 -5.77 7.24
CA VAL A 4 1.99 -4.49 6.55
C VAL A 4 2.25 -3.38 7.55
N ALA A 5 3.15 -2.46 7.21
CA ALA A 5 3.54 -1.37 8.09
C ALA A 5 3.28 -0.01 7.44
N GLY A 6 2.72 0.90 8.21
CA GLY A 6 2.42 2.26 7.73
C GLY A 6 1.19 2.86 8.37
N GLU A 7 0.67 3.92 7.72
CA GLU A 7 -0.45 4.70 8.23
C GLU A 7 -1.77 3.94 8.23
N SER A 8 -2.62 4.36 9.17
CA SER A 8 -4.06 4.12 9.17
C SER A 8 -4.75 5.44 9.54
N LEU A 9 -5.72 5.84 8.76
CA LEU A 9 -6.33 7.16 8.84
C LEU A 9 -7.83 7.12 8.54
N ILE A 10 -8.50 8.24 8.71
CA ILE A 10 -9.89 8.42 8.29
C ILE A 10 -9.95 9.37 7.11
N ASP A 11 -10.47 8.89 5.99
CA ASP A 11 -10.86 9.72 4.86
C ASP A 11 -12.20 10.37 5.13
N LEU A 12 -12.25 11.69 5.05
CA LEU A 12 -13.48 12.48 5.15
C LEU A 12 -13.94 12.84 3.74
N VAL A 13 -14.96 12.12 3.27
CA VAL A 13 -15.47 12.24 1.89
C VAL A 13 -16.68 13.17 1.86
N PRO A 14 -16.62 14.29 1.08
CA PRO A 14 -17.75 15.19 0.93
C PRO A 14 -18.96 14.48 0.33
N GLN A 15 -20.13 14.74 0.91
CA GLN A 15 -21.41 14.31 0.37
C GLN A 15 -22.01 15.41 -0.52
N GLU A 16 -23.13 15.12 -1.19
CA GLU A 16 -23.82 16.11 -2.01
C GLU A 16 -24.13 17.40 -1.22
N ARG A 17 -23.94 18.54 -1.87
CA ARG A 17 -24.00 19.85 -1.26
C ARG A 17 -25.45 20.37 -1.25
N ALA A 18 -25.95 20.76 -0.08
CA ALA A 18 -27.10 21.67 0.00
C ALA A 18 -26.64 23.11 -0.22
N ASP A 19 -27.40 23.91 -0.96
CA ASP A 19 -27.05 25.29 -1.31
C ASP A 19 -26.65 26.13 -0.08
N GLY A 20 -25.48 26.75 -0.13
CA GLY A 20 -24.99 27.71 0.85
C GLY A 20 -24.43 27.14 2.16
N VAL A 21 -24.30 25.84 2.30
CA VAL A 21 -23.77 25.16 3.50
C VAL A 21 -22.53 24.34 3.15
N LEU A 22 -21.60 24.15 4.11
CA LEU A 22 -20.51 23.18 3.96
C LEU A 22 -21.10 21.78 3.76
N ALA A 23 -20.55 21.05 2.78
CA ALA A 23 -20.96 19.67 2.54
C ALA A 23 -20.73 18.79 3.79
N PRO A 24 -21.67 17.93 4.18
CA PRO A 24 -21.42 16.92 5.20
C PRO A 24 -20.24 16.03 4.78
N LEU A 25 -19.40 15.64 5.73
CA LEU A 25 -18.28 14.75 5.48
C LEU A 25 -18.60 13.37 6.01
N LEU A 26 -18.52 12.36 5.15
CA LEU A 26 -18.69 10.96 5.55
C LEU A 26 -17.32 10.36 5.90
N PRO A 27 -17.11 9.92 7.16
CA PRO A 27 -15.86 9.27 7.54
C PRO A 27 -15.78 7.86 6.93
N ARG A 28 -14.63 7.54 6.35
CA ARG A 28 -14.26 6.22 5.83
C ARG A 28 -12.90 5.80 6.37
N ARG A 29 -12.75 4.52 6.67
CA ARG A 29 -11.43 3.96 7.02
C ARG A 29 -10.53 4.00 5.80
N GLY A 30 -9.28 4.43 5.97
CA GLY A 30 -8.34 4.63 4.89
C GLY A 30 -6.87 4.47 5.32
N GLY A 31 -5.99 4.79 4.39
CA GLY A 31 -4.54 4.58 4.49
C GLY A 31 -4.12 3.38 3.63
N GLY A 32 -3.13 3.59 2.74
CA GLY A 32 -2.70 2.53 1.83
C GLY A 32 -2.26 1.24 2.54
N PRO A 33 -1.39 1.31 3.57
CA PRO A 33 -1.03 0.14 4.37
C PRO A 33 -2.22 -0.49 5.10
N TYR A 34 -3.13 0.32 5.64
CA TYR A 34 -4.34 -0.18 6.28
C TYR A 34 -5.19 -0.99 5.29
N ASN A 35 -5.46 -0.45 4.11
CA ASN A 35 -6.25 -1.10 3.06
C ASN A 35 -5.57 -2.39 2.57
N THR A 36 -4.25 -2.36 2.39
CA THR A 36 -3.45 -3.55 2.02
C THR A 36 -3.56 -4.65 3.08
N ALA A 37 -3.51 -4.31 4.38
CA ALA A 37 -3.65 -5.28 5.46
C ALA A 37 -5.06 -5.90 5.49
N VAL A 38 -6.12 -5.08 5.33
CA VAL A 38 -7.50 -5.57 5.23
C VAL A 38 -7.66 -6.49 4.03
N ALA A 39 -7.11 -6.13 2.86
CA ALA A 39 -7.18 -6.95 1.66
C ALA A 39 -6.49 -8.31 1.85
N LEU A 40 -5.28 -8.34 2.41
CA LEU A 40 -4.56 -9.59 2.73
C LEU A 40 -5.34 -10.48 3.68
N GLY A 41 -5.91 -9.90 4.75
CA GLY A 41 -6.73 -10.65 5.70
C GLY A 41 -7.98 -11.26 5.04
N ARG A 42 -8.68 -10.50 4.18
CA ARG A 42 -9.84 -11.01 3.41
C ARG A 42 -9.47 -12.10 2.39
N LEU A 43 -8.24 -12.08 1.87
CA LEU A 43 -7.68 -13.14 1.05
C LEU A 43 -7.25 -14.39 1.86
N GLY A 44 -7.39 -14.36 3.19
CA GLY A 44 -7.04 -15.48 4.06
C GLY A 44 -5.54 -15.61 4.35
N ALA A 45 -4.73 -14.61 4.01
CA ALA A 45 -3.31 -14.61 4.36
C ALA A 45 -3.11 -14.35 5.86
N ALA A 46 -2.19 -15.08 6.50
CA ALA A 46 -1.76 -14.76 7.86
C ALA A 46 -1.08 -13.37 7.87
N THR A 47 -1.80 -12.35 8.30
CA THR A 47 -1.43 -10.94 8.18
C THR A 47 -1.28 -10.28 9.54
N GLY A 48 -0.24 -9.46 9.74
CA GLY A 48 -0.06 -8.60 10.88
C GLY A 48 0.01 -7.12 10.46
N PHE A 49 -0.48 -6.21 11.30
CA PHE A 49 -0.39 -4.77 11.07
C PHE A 49 0.59 -4.12 12.04
N CYS A 50 1.56 -3.39 11.52
CA CYS A 50 2.63 -2.74 12.28
C CYS A 50 2.55 -1.22 12.09
N SER A 51 1.97 -0.55 13.07
CA SER A 51 1.70 0.90 13.04
C SER A 51 1.57 1.44 14.45
N ARG A 52 1.38 2.77 14.57
CA ARG A 52 0.87 3.39 15.78
C ARG A 52 -0.53 3.92 15.51
N VAL A 53 -1.50 3.49 16.33
CA VAL A 53 -2.93 3.82 16.18
C VAL A 53 -3.42 4.55 17.42
N SER A 54 -4.21 5.61 17.22
CA SER A 54 -4.82 6.40 18.28
C SER A 54 -5.73 5.58 19.19
N THR A 55 -5.84 5.99 20.44
CA THR A 55 -6.87 5.48 21.39
C THR A 55 -8.20 6.22 21.29
N ASP A 56 -8.36 7.14 20.32
CA ASP A 56 -9.63 7.82 20.05
C ASP A 56 -10.66 6.91 19.36
N ALA A 57 -11.89 7.40 19.17
CA ALA A 57 -12.97 6.64 18.55
C ALA A 57 -12.68 6.20 17.12
N PHE A 58 -11.92 7.01 16.36
CA PHE A 58 -11.50 6.67 15.00
C PHE A 58 -10.46 5.55 15.01
N GLY A 59 -9.47 5.63 15.92
CA GLY A 59 -8.48 4.56 16.10
C GLY A 59 -9.11 3.23 16.46
N GLU A 60 -10.13 3.21 17.36
CA GLU A 60 -10.87 1.98 17.68
C GLU A 60 -11.61 1.43 16.45
N THR A 61 -12.23 2.31 15.64
CA THR A 61 -12.93 1.92 14.40
C THR A 61 -11.96 1.31 13.38
N LEU A 62 -10.75 1.84 13.27
CA LEU A 62 -9.69 1.27 12.42
C LEU A 62 -9.27 -0.12 12.90
N LEU A 63 -9.05 -0.29 14.21
CA LEU A 63 -8.67 -1.60 14.76
C LEU A 63 -9.78 -2.64 14.60
N GLU A 64 -11.05 -2.23 14.74
CA GLU A 64 -12.18 -3.12 14.50
C GLU A 64 -12.23 -3.62 13.05
N GLY A 65 -11.96 -2.73 12.10
CA GLY A 65 -11.85 -3.11 10.67
C GLY A 65 -10.76 -4.15 10.41
N LEU A 66 -9.59 -3.97 11.01
CA LEU A 66 -8.49 -4.94 10.91
C LEU A 66 -8.85 -6.27 11.57
N ARG A 67 -9.43 -6.26 12.78
CA ARG A 67 -9.89 -7.48 13.47
C ARG A 67 -10.91 -8.24 12.65
N SER A 68 -11.88 -7.54 12.06
CA SER A 68 -12.93 -8.14 11.23
C SER A 68 -12.37 -8.79 9.96
N ALA A 69 -11.21 -8.32 9.47
CA ALA A 69 -10.47 -8.93 8.38
C ALA A 69 -9.51 -10.03 8.82
N GLY A 70 -9.44 -10.38 10.10
CA GLY A 70 -8.55 -11.42 10.62
C GLY A 70 -7.08 -11.01 10.75
N VAL A 71 -6.79 -9.70 10.82
CA VAL A 71 -5.42 -9.17 10.92
C VAL A 71 -4.94 -9.21 12.38
N ASP A 72 -3.73 -9.72 12.61
CA ASP A 72 -3.06 -9.70 13.91
C ASP A 72 -2.61 -8.27 14.27
N LEU A 73 -3.00 -7.82 15.45
CA LEU A 73 -2.73 -6.49 15.98
C LEU A 73 -1.60 -6.45 17.01
N SER A 74 -0.90 -7.55 17.23
CA SER A 74 0.16 -7.63 18.25
C SER A 74 1.34 -6.67 18.03
N LEU A 75 1.50 -6.16 16.80
CA LEU A 75 2.52 -5.20 16.42
C LEU A 75 2.02 -3.75 16.41
N VAL A 76 0.77 -3.50 16.83
CA VAL A 76 0.21 -2.16 16.87
C VAL A 76 0.62 -1.45 18.15
N GLN A 77 1.26 -0.30 17.99
CA GLN A 77 1.51 0.65 19.09
C GLN A 77 0.25 1.50 19.31
N ARG A 78 0.02 1.90 20.55
CA ARG A 78 -1.14 2.72 20.92
C ARG A 78 -0.69 4.02 21.57
N GLY A 79 -1.42 5.11 21.32
CA GLY A 79 -1.16 6.40 21.95
C GLY A 79 -2.39 7.31 21.97
N PRO A 80 -2.37 8.34 22.82
CA PRO A 80 -3.48 9.28 22.96
C PRO A 80 -3.53 10.35 21.86
N GLU A 81 -2.53 10.39 21.00
CA GLU A 81 -2.46 11.33 19.88
C GLU A 81 -3.62 11.08 18.92
N PRO A 82 -4.16 12.14 18.24
CA PRO A 82 -5.32 12.00 17.38
C PRO A 82 -5.05 11.09 16.18
N THR A 83 -6.11 10.47 15.65
CA THR A 83 -6.07 9.79 14.36
C THR A 83 -5.84 10.80 13.23
N THR A 84 -4.99 10.47 12.27
CA THR A 84 -4.81 11.25 11.03
C THR A 84 -6.11 11.33 10.25
N LEU A 85 -6.45 12.52 9.76
CA LEU A 85 -7.58 12.75 8.87
C LEU A 85 -7.09 13.19 7.49
N ALA A 86 -7.69 12.62 6.44
CA ALA A 86 -7.52 13.08 5.07
C ALA A 86 -8.86 13.59 4.55
N VAL A 87 -8.95 14.87 4.25
CA VAL A 87 -10.17 15.49 3.72
C VAL A 87 -10.08 15.51 2.21
N ALA A 88 -10.99 14.79 1.54
CA ALA A 88 -11.08 14.85 0.09
C ALA A 88 -11.56 16.26 -0.33
N THR A 89 -10.86 16.86 -1.28
CA THR A 89 -11.18 18.17 -1.84
C THR A 89 -11.39 18.02 -3.35
N LEU A 90 -12.36 18.77 -3.87
CA LEU A 90 -12.53 18.90 -5.31
C LEU A 90 -11.89 20.22 -5.74
N GLY A 91 -10.90 20.15 -6.62
CA GLY A 91 -10.33 21.32 -7.27
C GLY A 91 -11.37 22.04 -8.13
N ALA A 92 -11.12 23.33 -8.44
CA ALA A 92 -11.99 24.12 -9.32
C ALA A 92 -12.12 23.51 -10.74
N ASP A 93 -11.16 22.69 -11.15
CA ASP A 93 -11.09 21.93 -12.40
C ASP A 93 -11.73 20.55 -12.31
N GLY A 94 -12.31 20.19 -11.14
CA GLY A 94 -12.90 18.87 -10.87
C GLY A 94 -11.87 17.80 -10.45
N SER A 95 -10.59 18.14 -10.33
CA SER A 95 -9.57 17.21 -9.84
C SER A 95 -9.81 16.86 -8.37
N ALA A 96 -9.66 15.58 -8.02
CA ALA A 96 -9.69 15.14 -6.63
C ALA A 96 -8.34 15.38 -5.96
N GLY A 97 -8.36 16.07 -4.82
CA GLY A 97 -7.19 16.30 -3.97
C GLY A 97 -7.45 15.83 -2.55
N PHE A 98 -6.42 15.84 -1.71
CA PHE A 98 -6.54 15.54 -0.28
C PHE A 98 -5.80 16.59 0.54
N ALA A 99 -6.47 17.11 1.58
CA ALA A 99 -5.85 17.90 2.64
C ALA A 99 -5.62 16.97 3.85
N PHE A 100 -4.36 16.82 4.27
CA PHE A 100 -3.99 15.95 5.38
C PHE A 100 -3.87 16.73 6.68
N TYR A 101 -4.56 16.30 7.72
CA TYR A 101 -4.47 16.76 9.09
C TYR A 101 -3.69 15.72 9.89
N ALA A 102 -2.37 15.73 9.72
CA ALA A 102 -1.45 14.73 10.27
C ALA A 102 -0.48 15.31 11.33
N GLU A 103 -0.58 16.61 11.68
CA GLU A 103 0.31 17.20 12.67
C GLU A 103 0.05 16.59 14.05
N GLY A 104 1.09 15.96 14.64
CA GLY A 104 0.99 15.31 15.94
C GLY A 104 0.07 14.10 15.98
N SER A 105 -0.30 13.50 14.84
CA SER A 105 -1.15 12.31 14.80
C SER A 105 -0.39 11.02 15.18
N ALA A 106 -1.14 10.00 15.60
CA ALA A 106 -0.58 8.79 16.17
C ALA A 106 0.33 8.03 15.20
N ASP A 107 -0.09 7.79 13.96
CA ASP A 107 0.66 7.05 12.95
C ASP A 107 1.99 7.73 12.58
N ARG A 108 2.02 9.06 12.59
CA ARG A 108 3.22 9.86 12.39
C ARG A 108 4.25 9.72 13.53
N LEU A 109 3.81 9.30 14.71
CA LEU A 109 4.65 9.09 15.88
C LEU A 109 5.04 7.62 16.09
N PHE A 110 4.92 6.80 15.06
CA PHE A 110 5.41 5.43 15.06
C PHE A 110 6.88 5.38 15.43
N THR A 111 7.25 4.43 16.28
CA THR A 111 8.64 4.18 16.67
C THR A 111 9.08 2.80 16.22
N LEU A 112 10.36 2.66 15.89
CA LEU A 112 10.91 1.38 15.45
C LEU A 112 10.68 0.30 16.52
N PRO A 113 9.89 -0.76 16.23
CA PRO A 113 9.65 -1.82 17.20
C PRO A 113 10.89 -2.72 17.35
N PRO A 114 10.93 -3.62 18.35
CA PRO A 114 11.86 -4.76 18.35
C PRO A 114 11.81 -5.52 17.02
N ALA A 115 12.79 -6.40 16.79
CA ALA A 115 12.79 -7.23 15.58
C ALA A 115 11.45 -7.94 15.41
N LEU A 116 10.94 -7.97 14.17
CA LEU A 116 9.70 -8.69 13.85
C LEU A 116 9.85 -10.18 14.17
N PRO A 117 8.76 -10.87 14.53
CA PRO A 117 8.77 -12.30 14.81
C PRO A 117 9.44 -13.11 13.68
N PRO A 118 10.13 -14.22 13.98
CA PRO A 118 10.81 -15.03 12.95
C PRO A 118 9.85 -15.70 11.97
N THR A 119 8.55 -15.72 12.27
CA THR A 119 7.50 -16.20 11.37
C THR A 119 7.15 -15.23 10.25
N VAL A 120 7.66 -13.97 10.31
CA VAL A 120 7.42 -12.96 9.27
C VAL A 120 8.26 -13.31 8.05
N ARG A 121 7.58 -13.51 6.92
CA ARG A 121 8.17 -13.83 5.62
C ARG A 121 8.21 -12.63 4.69
N ALA A 122 7.26 -11.69 4.86
CA ALA A 122 7.20 -10.48 4.04
C ALA A 122 6.81 -9.25 4.86
N LEU A 123 7.29 -8.09 4.43
CA LEU A 123 6.99 -6.77 4.95
C LEU A 123 6.59 -5.85 3.80
N ALA A 124 5.40 -5.27 3.87
CA ALA A 124 4.94 -4.26 2.93
C ALA A 124 4.93 -2.88 3.59
N LEU A 125 5.43 -1.88 2.86
CA LEU A 125 5.45 -0.47 3.29
C LEU A 125 5.15 0.44 2.09
N GLY A 126 4.81 1.69 2.41
CA GLY A 126 4.65 2.71 1.37
C GLY A 126 3.90 3.94 1.84
N THR A 127 3.53 4.75 0.88
CA THR A 127 2.64 5.91 1.01
C THR A 127 3.16 7.01 1.98
N CYS A 128 2.27 7.70 2.65
CA CYS A 128 2.56 8.82 3.54
C CYS A 128 3.50 8.45 4.70
N SER A 129 3.52 7.17 5.09
CA SER A 129 4.37 6.66 6.16
C SER A 129 5.87 6.84 5.90
N LEU A 130 6.29 6.90 4.64
CA LEU A 130 7.69 7.14 4.26
C LEU A 130 8.00 8.62 3.98
N VAL A 131 7.02 9.52 4.22
CA VAL A 131 7.14 10.96 4.02
C VAL A 131 7.09 11.71 5.35
N LEU A 132 6.13 11.37 6.21
CA LEU A 132 5.80 12.15 7.41
C LEU A 132 6.71 11.81 8.59
N GLU A 133 7.63 12.72 8.89
CA GLU A 133 8.53 12.59 10.05
C GLU A 133 7.80 12.88 11.38
N PRO A 134 8.23 12.26 12.52
CA PRO A 134 9.40 11.39 12.69
C PRO A 134 9.17 9.92 12.31
N GLY A 135 7.95 9.49 12.06
CA GLY A 135 7.59 8.10 11.73
C GLY A 135 8.29 7.59 10.47
N ALA A 136 8.47 8.45 9.45
CA ALA A 136 9.10 8.06 8.20
C ALA A 136 10.51 7.49 8.39
N SER A 137 11.31 8.09 9.28
CA SER A 137 12.62 7.55 9.63
C SER A 137 12.54 6.19 10.33
N ALA A 138 11.52 5.96 11.16
CA ALA A 138 11.31 4.68 11.83
C ALA A 138 10.86 3.58 10.86
N TYR A 139 9.98 3.89 9.90
CA TYR A 139 9.57 2.95 8.84
C TYR A 139 10.72 2.63 7.88
N GLU A 140 11.54 3.62 7.53
CA GLU A 140 12.76 3.38 6.74
C GLU A 140 13.73 2.46 7.47
N ALA A 141 13.97 2.68 8.77
CA ALA A 141 14.81 1.82 9.58
C ALA A 141 14.24 0.38 9.67
N LEU A 142 12.91 0.24 9.77
CA LEU A 142 12.23 -1.04 9.75
C LEU A 142 12.47 -1.77 8.41
N LEU A 143 12.28 -1.08 7.27
CA LEU A 143 12.54 -1.63 5.93
C LEU A 143 13.97 -2.18 5.83
N ARG A 144 14.96 -1.35 6.14
CA ARG A 144 16.38 -1.72 6.01
C ARG A 144 16.76 -2.89 6.93
N ARG A 145 16.26 -2.86 8.18
CA ARG A 145 16.53 -3.91 9.16
C ARG A 145 15.96 -5.25 8.73
N GLU A 146 14.70 -5.29 8.33
CA GLU A 146 14.04 -6.54 7.99
C GLU A 146 14.53 -7.10 6.64
N ALA A 147 14.85 -6.23 5.67
CA ALA A 147 15.54 -6.65 4.44
C ALA A 147 16.90 -7.30 4.75
N GLY A 148 17.68 -6.72 5.67
CA GLY A 148 18.97 -7.28 6.13
C GLY A 148 18.82 -8.62 6.86
N ARG A 149 17.63 -8.95 7.37
CA ARG A 149 17.28 -10.25 7.96
C ARG A 149 16.76 -11.27 6.94
N GLY A 150 16.67 -10.88 5.66
CA GLY A 150 16.17 -11.73 4.58
C GLY A 150 14.65 -11.77 4.46
N VAL A 151 13.91 -10.88 5.14
CA VAL A 151 12.46 -10.74 4.95
C VAL A 151 12.20 -10.16 3.56
N PHE A 152 11.26 -10.75 2.82
CA PHE A 152 10.82 -10.24 1.53
C PHE A 152 10.12 -8.87 1.72
N THR A 153 10.54 -7.85 1.00
CA THR A 153 10.00 -6.50 1.17
C THR A 153 9.25 -6.05 -0.07
N LEU A 154 8.03 -5.53 0.12
CA LEU A 154 7.28 -4.81 -0.92
C LEU A 154 7.26 -3.33 -0.57
N LEU A 155 7.60 -2.50 -1.55
CA LEU A 155 7.48 -1.05 -1.48
C LEU A 155 6.48 -0.54 -2.52
N ASP A 156 5.50 0.25 -2.05
CA ASP A 156 4.62 1.04 -2.89
C ASP A 156 4.77 2.53 -2.51
N PRO A 157 5.54 3.34 -3.25
CA PRO A 157 5.74 4.74 -2.90
C PRO A 157 4.43 5.52 -2.89
N ASN A 158 3.48 5.18 -3.79
CA ASN A 158 2.13 5.72 -3.86
C ASN A 158 2.11 7.23 -3.59
N ILE A 159 2.77 7.95 -4.48
CA ILE A 159 3.19 9.35 -4.30
C ILE A 159 2.03 10.27 -3.99
N ARG A 160 2.22 11.09 -2.96
CA ARG A 160 1.35 12.22 -2.60
C ARG A 160 2.18 13.50 -2.69
N ALA A 161 2.32 14.03 -3.91
CA ALA A 161 3.19 15.16 -4.19
C ALA A 161 2.95 16.36 -3.25
N GLY A 162 1.69 16.61 -2.84
CA GLY A 162 1.34 17.66 -1.90
C GLY A 162 1.92 17.51 -0.48
N LEU A 163 2.39 16.32 -0.11
CA LEU A 163 3.06 16.06 1.17
C LEU A 163 4.59 16.10 1.06
N ILE A 164 5.15 16.21 -0.14
CA ILE A 164 6.58 16.14 -0.40
C ILE A 164 7.11 17.54 -0.74
N PRO A 165 7.72 18.24 0.23
CA PRO A 165 8.17 19.63 0.00
C PRO A 165 9.37 19.73 -0.92
N ASP A 166 10.21 18.69 -0.99
CA ASP A 166 11.40 18.61 -1.85
C ASP A 166 11.41 17.31 -2.65
N ALA A 167 11.00 17.39 -3.90
CA ALA A 167 10.94 16.26 -4.81
C ALA A 167 12.33 15.66 -5.10
N ALA A 168 13.39 16.47 -5.15
CA ALA A 168 14.74 15.98 -5.44
C ALA A 168 15.29 15.19 -4.24
N ALA A 169 15.10 15.71 -3.02
CA ALA A 169 15.48 15.01 -1.80
C ALA A 169 14.70 13.69 -1.63
N TYR A 170 13.39 13.68 -1.93
CA TYR A 170 12.60 12.46 -1.87
C TYR A 170 13.05 11.41 -2.89
N ARG A 171 13.31 11.81 -4.15
CA ARG A 171 13.82 10.88 -5.19
C ARG A 171 15.18 10.28 -4.79
N ALA A 172 16.06 11.08 -4.19
CA ALA A 172 17.34 10.57 -3.69
C ALA A 172 17.14 9.56 -2.55
N ARG A 173 16.22 9.85 -1.60
CA ARG A 173 15.86 8.94 -0.51
C ARG A 173 15.22 7.65 -1.03
N PHE A 174 14.29 7.76 -1.98
CA PHE A 174 13.67 6.61 -2.66
C PHE A 174 14.71 5.72 -3.32
N ALA A 175 15.65 6.27 -4.10
CA ALA A 175 16.74 5.50 -4.69
C ALA A 175 17.58 4.76 -3.63
N GLY A 176 17.78 5.38 -2.47
CA GLY A 176 18.46 4.77 -1.32
C GLY A 176 17.69 3.63 -0.64
N TRP A 177 16.40 3.48 -0.87
CA TRP A 177 15.60 2.35 -0.36
C TRP A 177 15.68 1.11 -1.26
N LEU A 178 15.84 1.28 -2.57
CA LEU A 178 15.76 0.21 -3.57
C LEU A 178 16.66 -1.01 -3.29
N PRO A 179 17.89 -0.87 -2.76
CA PRO A 179 18.69 -2.03 -2.35
C PRO A 179 18.05 -2.89 -1.25
N SER A 180 17.08 -2.35 -0.52
CA SER A 180 16.33 -3.04 0.55
C SER A 180 14.94 -3.50 0.10
N VAL A 181 14.61 -3.37 -1.20
CA VAL A 181 13.29 -3.69 -1.76
C VAL A 181 13.38 -4.95 -2.61
N SER A 182 12.54 -5.93 -2.30
CA SER A 182 12.43 -7.17 -3.09
C SER A 182 11.45 -7.02 -4.25
N LEU A 183 10.33 -6.36 -4.01
CA LEU A 183 9.27 -6.07 -4.99
C LEU A 183 8.91 -4.58 -4.90
N LEU A 184 9.10 -3.87 -5.98
CA LEU A 184 8.63 -2.50 -6.13
C LEU A 184 7.31 -2.51 -6.91
N LYS A 185 6.26 -1.88 -6.40
CA LYS A 185 5.04 -1.61 -7.16
C LYS A 185 4.90 -0.10 -7.32
N VAL A 186 4.64 0.36 -8.53
CA VAL A 186 4.43 1.77 -8.89
C VAL A 186 3.28 1.90 -9.87
N SER A 187 2.57 3.02 -9.86
CA SER A 187 1.68 3.44 -10.94
C SER A 187 2.47 4.17 -12.04
N GLU A 188 1.87 4.38 -13.22
CA GLU A 188 2.47 5.25 -14.25
C GLU A 188 2.69 6.66 -13.71
N GLU A 189 1.73 7.22 -12.98
CA GLU A 189 1.84 8.54 -12.36
C GLU A 189 3.01 8.62 -11.38
N ASP A 190 3.17 7.59 -10.54
CA ASP A 190 4.32 7.51 -9.63
C ASP A 190 5.64 7.42 -10.41
N ALA A 191 5.66 6.62 -11.49
CA ALA A 191 6.85 6.46 -12.32
C ALA A 191 7.27 7.77 -12.97
N ASP A 192 6.33 8.52 -13.51
CA ASP A 192 6.56 9.84 -14.09
C ASP A 192 7.07 10.82 -13.03
N TRP A 193 6.42 10.86 -11.86
CA TRP A 193 6.84 11.73 -10.78
C TRP A 193 8.22 11.39 -10.23
N LEU A 194 8.54 10.09 -10.10
CA LEU A 194 9.85 9.60 -9.67
C LEU A 194 10.93 9.74 -10.74
N ALA A 195 10.56 10.08 -11.98
CA ALA A 195 11.45 10.22 -13.14
C ALA A 195 12.31 8.97 -13.39
N GLY A 196 11.70 7.79 -13.35
CA GLY A 196 12.39 6.52 -13.54
C GLY A 196 11.57 5.49 -14.32
N SER A 197 12.09 4.29 -14.43
CA SER A 197 11.43 3.20 -15.15
C SER A 197 11.66 1.85 -14.45
N PRO A 198 10.81 0.83 -14.72
CA PRO A 198 11.03 -0.52 -14.18
C PRO A 198 12.43 -1.07 -14.41
N GLY A 199 13.01 -0.81 -15.61
CA GLY A 199 14.36 -1.27 -15.96
C GLY A 199 15.46 -0.59 -15.17
N THR A 200 15.33 0.72 -14.89
CA THR A 200 16.32 1.45 -14.09
C THR A 200 16.26 1.05 -12.64
N TRP A 201 15.06 0.80 -12.09
CA TRP A 201 14.89 0.43 -10.68
C TRP A 201 15.25 -1.01 -10.38
N SER A 202 14.94 -1.98 -11.29
CA SER A 202 15.36 -3.37 -11.11
C SER A 202 16.88 -3.53 -11.08
N ALA A 203 17.62 -2.66 -11.74
CA ALA A 203 19.08 -2.63 -11.65
C ALA A 203 19.64 -2.12 -10.31
N LEU A 204 18.79 -1.51 -9.45
CA LEU A 204 19.19 -0.91 -8.19
C LEU A 204 18.85 -1.78 -6.95
N GLY A 205 18.19 -2.93 -7.14
CA GLY A 205 17.91 -3.84 -6.02
C GLY A 205 16.68 -4.73 -6.16
N PRO A 206 15.50 -4.21 -6.58
CA PRO A 206 14.31 -5.02 -6.67
C PRO A 206 14.44 -6.23 -7.58
N ALA A 207 14.06 -7.40 -7.07
CA ALA A 207 13.98 -8.64 -7.86
C ALA A 207 12.89 -8.56 -8.95
N ALA A 208 11.86 -7.76 -8.71
CA ALA A 208 10.80 -7.46 -9.66
C ALA A 208 10.22 -6.06 -9.42
N VAL A 209 9.78 -5.42 -10.51
CA VAL A 209 9.05 -4.14 -10.51
C VAL A 209 7.72 -4.34 -11.19
N VAL A 210 6.62 -4.06 -10.49
CA VAL A 210 5.26 -4.08 -11.05
C VAL A 210 4.82 -2.66 -11.35
N LEU A 211 4.46 -2.41 -12.61
CA LEU A 211 3.87 -1.17 -13.08
C LEU A 211 2.36 -1.36 -13.26
N THR A 212 1.55 -0.50 -12.65
CA THR A 212 0.09 -0.47 -12.81
C THR A 212 -0.32 0.65 -13.74
N ARG A 213 -1.20 0.36 -14.71
CA ARG A 213 -1.63 1.27 -15.77
C ARG A 213 -3.16 1.45 -15.81
N GLY A 214 -3.80 1.47 -14.66
CA GLY A 214 -5.25 1.59 -14.58
C GLY A 214 -5.98 0.62 -15.53
N GLY A 215 -6.74 1.14 -16.49
CA GLY A 215 -7.47 0.35 -17.48
C GLY A 215 -6.62 -0.43 -18.48
N ASP A 216 -5.32 -0.15 -18.59
CA ASP A 216 -4.39 -0.88 -19.46
C ASP A 216 -3.75 -2.09 -18.79
N GLY A 217 -4.03 -2.30 -17.50
CA GLY A 217 -3.62 -3.50 -16.77
C GLY A 217 -2.32 -3.39 -15.99
N LEU A 218 -1.59 -4.50 -15.88
CA LEU A 218 -0.40 -4.66 -15.06
C LEU A 218 0.76 -5.21 -15.88
N THR A 219 1.95 -4.71 -15.61
CA THR A 219 3.19 -5.27 -16.16
C THR A 219 4.18 -5.53 -15.03
N VAL A 220 4.83 -6.68 -15.01
CA VAL A 220 6.01 -6.93 -14.18
C VAL A 220 7.25 -6.98 -15.04
N ARG A 221 8.35 -6.41 -14.54
CA ARG A 221 9.70 -6.59 -15.06
C ARG A 221 10.58 -7.15 -13.96
N THR A 222 11.18 -8.30 -14.20
CA THR A 222 12.12 -8.95 -13.27
C THR A 222 13.56 -8.47 -13.49
N ALA A 223 14.44 -8.73 -12.53
CA ALA A 223 15.83 -8.28 -12.56
C ALA A 223 16.63 -8.90 -13.73
N ASP A 224 16.25 -10.09 -14.23
CA ASP A 224 16.85 -10.71 -15.42
C ASP A 224 16.35 -10.11 -16.75
N GLY A 225 15.42 -9.16 -16.67
CA GLY A 225 14.84 -8.46 -17.82
C GLY A 225 13.59 -9.11 -18.41
N THR A 226 13.12 -10.22 -17.85
CA THR A 226 11.83 -10.81 -18.26
C THR A 226 10.69 -9.83 -18.00
N GLU A 227 9.81 -9.68 -18.99
CA GLU A 227 8.63 -8.80 -18.88
C GLU A 227 7.36 -9.59 -19.17
N VAL A 228 6.37 -9.43 -18.29
CA VAL A 228 5.06 -10.08 -18.39
C VAL A 228 3.99 -9.04 -18.18
N SER A 229 3.01 -8.96 -19.10
CA SER A 229 1.87 -8.08 -19.02
C SER A 229 0.57 -8.86 -19.00
N VAL A 230 -0.42 -8.35 -18.26
CA VAL A 230 -1.80 -8.80 -18.29
C VAL A 230 -2.72 -7.59 -18.48
N PRO A 231 -3.82 -7.72 -19.23
CA PRO A 231 -4.80 -6.65 -19.37
C PRO A 231 -5.56 -6.43 -18.06
N ALA A 232 -6.17 -5.26 -17.92
CA ALA A 232 -7.15 -5.04 -16.87
C ALA A 232 -8.38 -5.93 -17.11
N VAL A 233 -9.05 -6.29 -16.03
CA VAL A 233 -10.34 -7.00 -16.10
C VAL A 233 -11.44 -5.96 -16.27
N PRO A 234 -12.27 -6.03 -17.32
CA PRO A 234 -13.38 -5.11 -17.54
C PRO A 234 -14.38 -5.15 -16.38
N VAL A 235 -14.76 -3.98 -15.89
CA VAL A 235 -15.74 -3.81 -14.81
C VAL A 235 -16.41 -2.44 -14.92
N ASP A 236 -17.63 -2.34 -14.42
CA ASP A 236 -18.29 -1.04 -14.23
C ASP A 236 -17.62 -0.34 -13.03
N VAL A 237 -16.83 0.68 -13.32
CA VAL A 237 -16.05 1.39 -12.30
C VAL A 237 -16.97 2.30 -11.49
N VAL A 238 -17.06 2.02 -10.19
CA VAL A 238 -17.78 2.84 -9.20
C VAL A 238 -16.81 3.77 -8.47
N ASP A 239 -15.64 3.23 -8.05
CA ASP A 239 -14.60 3.96 -7.32
C ASP A 239 -13.24 3.30 -7.58
N THR A 240 -12.17 4.06 -7.60
CA THR A 240 -10.81 3.53 -7.77
C THR A 240 -9.98 3.50 -6.47
N ILE A 241 -10.56 3.99 -5.37
CA ILE A 241 -9.90 4.02 -4.06
C ILE A 241 -9.58 2.59 -3.60
N GLY A 242 -8.34 2.38 -3.17
CA GLY A 242 -7.88 1.07 -2.66
C GLY A 242 -7.54 0.02 -3.72
N ALA A 243 -7.69 0.32 -5.03
CA ALA A 243 -7.32 -0.62 -6.09
C ALA A 243 -5.82 -0.96 -6.05
N GLY A 244 -4.95 0.04 -5.89
CA GLY A 244 -3.50 -0.16 -5.72
C GLY A 244 -3.15 -0.99 -4.48
N ASP A 245 -3.83 -0.71 -3.37
CA ASP A 245 -3.65 -1.44 -2.10
C ASP A 245 -4.09 -2.91 -2.23
N THR A 246 -5.19 -3.14 -2.96
CA THR A 246 -5.66 -4.50 -3.29
C THR A 246 -4.66 -5.23 -4.19
N ILE A 247 -4.05 -4.54 -5.16
CA ILE A 247 -2.97 -5.11 -5.99
C ILE A 247 -1.78 -5.52 -5.12
N ASN A 248 -1.33 -4.68 -4.19
CA ASN A 248 -0.25 -5.02 -3.25
C ASN A 248 -0.55 -6.30 -2.47
N ALA A 249 -1.76 -6.39 -1.93
CA ALA A 249 -2.22 -7.57 -1.19
C ALA A 249 -2.26 -8.82 -2.07
N ALA A 250 -2.81 -8.71 -3.28
CA ALA A 250 -2.95 -9.82 -4.22
C ALA A 250 -1.59 -10.32 -4.73
N LEU A 251 -0.63 -9.40 -4.98
CA LEU A 251 0.75 -9.76 -5.33
C LEU A 251 1.42 -10.56 -4.21
N LEU A 252 1.36 -10.07 -2.97
CA LEU A 252 1.94 -10.76 -1.82
C LEU A 252 1.27 -12.12 -1.56
N HIS A 253 -0.06 -12.19 -1.64
CA HIS A 253 -0.81 -13.45 -1.51
C HIS A 253 -0.44 -14.43 -2.63
N GLY A 254 -0.39 -13.98 -3.88
CA GLY A 254 -0.04 -14.80 -5.03
C GLY A 254 1.39 -15.35 -4.98
N LEU A 255 2.34 -14.55 -4.49
CA LEU A 255 3.72 -14.97 -4.26
C LEU A 255 3.80 -15.93 -3.06
N ALA A 256 3.06 -15.67 -1.98
CA ALA A 256 3.03 -16.53 -0.80
C ALA A 256 2.53 -17.95 -1.10
N THR A 257 1.45 -18.07 -1.87
CA THR A 257 0.87 -19.38 -2.26
C THR A 257 1.76 -20.19 -3.19
N ARG A 258 2.80 -19.57 -3.76
CA ARG A 258 3.80 -20.21 -4.63
C ARG A 258 5.17 -20.36 -3.96
N ASP A 259 5.25 -20.14 -2.65
CA ASP A 259 6.52 -20.09 -1.90
C ASP A 259 7.57 -19.12 -2.50
N ALA A 260 7.11 -18.08 -3.18
CA ALA A 260 7.94 -17.11 -3.90
C ALA A 260 8.26 -15.84 -3.08
N LEU A 261 8.04 -15.83 -1.75
CA LEU A 261 8.40 -14.72 -0.87
C LEU A 261 9.89 -14.74 -0.50
N THR A 262 10.75 -14.76 -1.53
CA THR A 262 12.17 -14.46 -1.44
C THR A 262 12.60 -13.73 -2.73
N PRO A 263 13.61 -12.82 -2.70
CA PRO A 263 14.06 -12.13 -3.90
C PRO A 263 14.41 -13.10 -5.02
N ARG A 264 15.11 -14.19 -4.69
CA ARG A 264 15.50 -15.21 -5.66
C ARG A 264 14.30 -15.92 -6.29
N ALA A 265 13.35 -16.38 -5.48
CA ALA A 265 12.17 -17.10 -5.99
C ALA A 265 11.27 -16.18 -6.83
N ALA A 266 11.10 -14.92 -6.45
CA ALA A 266 10.38 -13.93 -7.24
C ALA A 266 11.07 -13.66 -8.58
N ALA A 267 12.40 -13.51 -8.60
CA ALA A 267 13.16 -13.30 -9.83
C ALA A 267 13.07 -14.51 -10.78
N THR A 268 12.94 -15.74 -10.26
CA THR A 268 12.92 -16.98 -11.05
C THR A 268 11.53 -17.62 -11.18
N LEU A 269 10.46 -16.89 -10.87
CA LEU A 269 9.08 -17.42 -10.91
C LEU A 269 8.64 -17.80 -12.35
N GLY A 270 9.29 -17.21 -13.34
CA GLY A 270 9.02 -17.44 -14.77
C GLY A 270 7.77 -16.72 -15.27
N THR A 271 7.61 -16.75 -16.59
CA THR A 271 6.54 -15.99 -17.28
C THR A 271 5.14 -16.46 -16.85
N ASP A 272 4.91 -17.76 -16.75
CA ASP A 272 3.58 -18.29 -16.43
C ASP A 272 3.21 -18.02 -14.97
N GLY A 273 4.16 -18.20 -14.03
CA GLY A 273 3.94 -17.88 -12.63
C GLY A 273 3.62 -16.41 -12.41
N TRP A 274 4.34 -15.49 -13.06
CA TRP A 274 4.04 -14.08 -13.00
C TRP A 274 2.70 -13.73 -13.67
N ARG A 275 2.38 -14.36 -14.81
CA ARG A 275 1.08 -14.14 -15.47
C ARG A 275 -0.09 -14.50 -14.56
N GLU A 276 0.00 -15.61 -13.85
CA GLU A 276 -1.03 -16.03 -12.89
C GLU A 276 -1.16 -15.05 -11.70
N VAL A 277 -0.02 -14.61 -11.14
CA VAL A 277 0.00 -13.65 -10.02
C VAL A 277 -0.62 -12.31 -10.46
N LEU A 278 -0.23 -11.79 -11.62
CA LEU A 278 -0.77 -10.53 -12.14
C LEU A 278 -2.24 -10.64 -12.52
N ALA A 279 -2.67 -11.74 -13.13
CA ALA A 279 -4.08 -11.96 -13.48
C ALA A 279 -4.96 -12.06 -12.22
N PHE A 280 -4.48 -12.68 -11.15
CA PHE A 280 -5.17 -12.68 -9.86
C PHE A 280 -5.27 -11.26 -9.29
N ALA A 281 -4.18 -10.49 -9.31
CA ALA A 281 -4.16 -9.11 -8.84
C ALA A 281 -5.11 -8.21 -9.65
N ALA A 282 -5.16 -8.37 -10.98
CA ALA A 282 -6.06 -7.62 -11.85
C ALA A 282 -7.55 -7.92 -11.53
N ARG A 283 -7.91 -9.20 -11.29
CA ARG A 283 -9.27 -9.57 -10.89
C ARG A 283 -9.65 -8.98 -9.53
N ALA A 284 -8.74 -9.05 -8.55
CA ALA A 284 -8.99 -8.49 -7.22
C ALA A 284 -9.19 -6.96 -7.27
N ALA A 285 -8.35 -6.27 -8.04
CA ALA A 285 -8.48 -4.82 -8.23
C ALA A 285 -9.79 -4.43 -8.94
N ALA A 286 -10.21 -5.18 -9.97
CA ALA A 286 -11.47 -4.94 -10.68
C ALA A 286 -12.67 -5.05 -9.74
N LEU A 287 -12.72 -6.07 -8.87
CA LEU A 287 -13.77 -6.20 -7.85
C LEU A 287 -13.74 -5.05 -6.84
N THR A 288 -12.57 -4.56 -6.45
CA THR A 288 -12.46 -3.35 -5.61
C THR A 288 -13.04 -2.15 -6.34
N CYS A 289 -12.68 -1.94 -7.61
CA CYS A 289 -13.18 -0.82 -8.42
C CYS A 289 -14.69 -0.84 -8.67
N SER A 290 -15.34 -1.99 -8.57
CA SER A 290 -16.80 -2.13 -8.72
C SER A 290 -17.59 -1.72 -7.48
N ARG A 291 -16.93 -1.26 -6.42
CA ARG A 291 -17.51 -0.94 -5.11
C ARG A 291 -17.13 0.46 -4.67
N THR A 292 -17.96 1.06 -3.83
CA THR A 292 -17.65 2.38 -3.23
C THR A 292 -16.59 2.25 -2.14
N GLY A 293 -15.53 3.05 -2.22
CA GLY A 293 -14.43 3.07 -1.26
C GLY A 293 -13.49 1.86 -1.36
N ALA A 294 -12.52 1.78 -0.46
CA ALA A 294 -11.54 0.71 -0.43
C ALA A 294 -12.12 -0.60 0.14
N GLU A 295 -12.98 -1.26 -0.64
CA GLU A 295 -13.65 -2.52 -0.27
C GLU A 295 -13.09 -3.71 -1.06
N PRO A 296 -11.94 -4.29 -0.65
CA PRO A 296 -11.32 -5.41 -1.34
C PRO A 296 -12.15 -6.68 -1.22
N PRO A 297 -12.07 -7.59 -2.22
CA PRO A 297 -12.81 -8.84 -2.21
C PRO A 297 -12.32 -9.82 -1.15
N TYR A 298 -13.20 -10.75 -0.76
CA TYR A 298 -12.82 -11.95 -0.03
C TYR A 298 -12.32 -13.03 -0.99
N ALA A 299 -11.53 -13.98 -0.49
CA ALA A 299 -10.99 -15.09 -1.28
C ALA A 299 -12.06 -15.86 -2.06
N ALA A 300 -13.23 -16.09 -1.46
CA ALA A 300 -14.35 -16.79 -2.08
C ALA A 300 -14.94 -16.08 -3.32
N GLU A 301 -14.71 -14.79 -3.48
CA GLU A 301 -15.20 -14.01 -4.62
C GLU A 301 -14.23 -14.05 -5.81
N LEU A 302 -13.03 -14.60 -5.61
CA LEU A 302 -11.97 -14.72 -6.62
C LEU A 302 -11.72 -16.16 -7.08
N SER A 303 -12.43 -17.12 -6.48
CA SER A 303 -12.37 -18.54 -6.83
C SER A 303 -13.05 -18.87 -8.16
#